data_e01e73655759492d33d412d9a4eafdab
#
_entry.id   e01e73655759492d33d412d9a4eafdab
#
_cell.length_a   1.000
_cell.length_b   1.000
_cell.length_c   1.000
_cell.angle_alpha   90.00
_cell.angle_beta   90.00
_cell.angle_gamma   90.00
#
_symmetry.space_group_name_H-M   'P 1'
#
loop_
_entity.id
_entity.type
_entity.pdbx_description
1 polymer ?
#
loop_
_entity_poly.entity_id
_entity_poly.type
_entity_poly.pdbx_seq_one_letter_code
_entity_poly.pdbx_strand_id
1 'polypeptide(L)'
;DEQLKILDTIKVKATQSAQDGQTTDSRQALQADIVRLMEELDNIGNTTSFNGQQLLNGTFSNKEFQIGAYSNQTVKASIGATTSDKIGLTRFESSKLLTKMDVVSLTFLNVDGVNNVKVAAATVSTGLGKGIGALAENINKVSDKTGIRATYDVTRIMSKAVEKASIQSFAINGVKIGDLDVQANDANGALVNAINRVKDQTGVEASINTEGKMVLTSRDGRAMSFAGKDIDKVIGAKDKSGFIGRLNLVRLDGRDIKMKGGGGTKLSVAFSSDGGAQQSVAMRDIRGQIDKKLATAMGFQRMKADISSNQSAGVMTLRGAMAVMDIAESAQKTLDQIR
;
A
#
# COMPACT_ATOMS: atom_id res chain seq x y z
N ASP A 1 12.51 -5.48 -25.23
CA ASP A 1 11.11 -5.14 -25.60
C ASP A 1 10.12 -6.19 -25.09
N GLU A 2 10.40 -7.49 -25.20
CA GLU A 2 9.47 -8.55 -24.77
C GLU A 2 9.25 -8.54 -23.26
N GLN A 3 10.31 -8.38 -22.45
CA GLN A 3 10.19 -8.26 -21.00
C GLN A 3 9.36 -7.03 -20.58
N LEU A 4 9.42 -5.91 -21.32
CA LEU A 4 8.56 -4.74 -21.04
C LEU A 4 7.09 -5.06 -21.28
N LYS A 5 6.75 -5.79 -22.36
CA LYS A 5 5.36 -6.23 -22.62
C LYS A 5 4.85 -7.17 -21.52
N ILE A 6 5.71 -8.06 -21.01
CA ILE A 6 5.36 -8.93 -19.89
C ILE A 6 5.05 -8.09 -18.65
N LEU A 7 5.87 -7.11 -18.31
CA LEU A 7 5.62 -6.22 -17.17
C LEU A 7 4.36 -5.38 -17.34
N ASP A 8 4.07 -4.88 -18.55
CA ASP A 8 2.80 -4.20 -18.85
C ASP A 8 1.61 -5.13 -18.61
N THR A 9 1.71 -6.37 -19.07
CA THR A 9 0.65 -7.37 -18.87
C THR A 9 0.45 -7.67 -17.37
N ILE A 10 1.53 -7.81 -16.59
CA ILE A 10 1.45 -7.99 -15.15
C ILE A 10 0.74 -6.80 -14.49
N LYS A 11 1.09 -5.57 -14.89
CA LYS A 11 0.45 -4.36 -14.38
C LYS A 11 -1.04 -4.30 -14.70
N VAL A 12 -1.44 -4.68 -15.92
CA VAL A 12 -2.86 -4.76 -16.31
C VAL A 12 -3.61 -5.79 -15.46
N LYS A 13 -3.04 -6.99 -15.25
CA LYS A 13 -3.66 -8.03 -14.42
C LYS A 13 -3.75 -7.61 -12.95
N ALA A 14 -2.75 -6.92 -12.43
CA ALA A 14 -2.80 -6.34 -11.08
C ALA A 14 -3.90 -5.26 -10.97
N THR A 15 -4.02 -4.39 -11.95
CA THR A 15 -5.09 -3.39 -12.02
C THR A 15 -6.47 -4.05 -12.07
N GLN A 16 -6.63 -5.11 -12.85
CA GLN A 16 -7.86 -5.88 -12.91
C GLN A 16 -8.21 -6.50 -11.56
N SER A 17 -7.23 -7.06 -10.85
CA SER A 17 -7.44 -7.61 -9.51
C SER A 17 -7.75 -6.54 -8.46
N ALA A 18 -7.33 -5.29 -8.66
CA ALA A 18 -7.63 -4.18 -7.76
C ALA A 18 -9.07 -3.66 -7.85
N GLN A 19 -9.85 -4.10 -8.86
CA GLN A 19 -11.23 -3.65 -9.01
C GLN A 19 -12.14 -4.25 -7.94
N ASP A 20 -13.10 -3.45 -7.48
CA ASP A 20 -14.18 -3.92 -6.61
C ASP A 20 -15.04 -4.95 -7.37
N GLY A 21 -15.46 -6.00 -6.67
CA GLY A 21 -16.27 -7.06 -7.25
C GLY A 21 -15.49 -8.27 -7.78
N GLN A 22 -14.16 -8.24 -7.77
CA GLN A 22 -13.36 -9.44 -8.04
C GLN A 22 -13.51 -10.46 -6.91
N THR A 23 -13.87 -11.69 -7.27
CA THR A 23 -13.96 -12.80 -6.33
C THR A 23 -12.57 -13.32 -5.95
N THR A 24 -12.47 -14.07 -4.86
CA THR A 24 -11.23 -14.73 -4.45
C THR A 24 -10.70 -15.64 -5.55
N ASP A 25 -11.57 -16.42 -6.20
CA ASP A 25 -11.19 -17.36 -7.27
C ASP A 25 -10.66 -16.60 -8.50
N SER A 26 -11.30 -15.49 -8.86
CA SER A 26 -10.83 -14.62 -9.95
C SER A 26 -9.45 -14.03 -9.65
N ARG A 27 -9.22 -13.56 -8.43
CA ARG A 27 -7.91 -13.06 -8.00
C ARG A 27 -6.85 -14.16 -7.99
N GLN A 28 -7.23 -15.38 -7.59
CA GLN A 28 -6.32 -16.52 -7.62
C GLN A 28 -5.90 -16.89 -9.05
N ALA A 29 -6.82 -16.85 -10.01
CA ALA A 29 -6.50 -17.05 -11.42
C ALA A 29 -5.55 -15.98 -11.95
N LEU A 30 -5.81 -14.70 -11.64
CA LEU A 30 -4.93 -13.60 -12.00
C LEU A 30 -3.54 -13.73 -11.37
N GLN A 31 -3.45 -14.20 -10.12
CA GLN A 31 -2.17 -14.47 -9.45
C GLN A 31 -1.39 -15.59 -10.16
N ALA A 32 -2.06 -16.67 -10.54
CA ALA A 32 -1.42 -17.77 -11.27
C ALA A 32 -0.87 -17.29 -12.63
N ASP A 33 -1.61 -16.43 -13.34
CA ASP A 33 -1.14 -15.85 -14.59
C ASP A 33 0.08 -14.94 -14.37
N ILE A 34 0.09 -14.12 -13.32
CA ILE A 34 1.23 -13.27 -12.97
C ILE A 34 2.47 -14.12 -12.68
N VAL A 35 2.32 -15.24 -11.96
CA VAL A 35 3.43 -16.16 -11.68
C VAL A 35 4.01 -16.72 -12.98
N ARG A 36 3.18 -17.14 -13.94
CA ARG A 36 3.64 -17.64 -15.26
C ARG A 36 4.38 -16.56 -16.05
N LEU A 37 3.85 -15.33 -16.06
CA LEU A 37 4.50 -14.20 -16.72
C LEU A 37 5.87 -13.88 -16.11
N MET A 38 6.02 -14.00 -14.78
CA MET A 38 7.33 -13.84 -14.14
C MET A 38 8.31 -14.97 -14.50
N GLU A 39 7.81 -16.21 -14.65
CA GLU A 39 8.64 -17.32 -15.12
C GLU A 39 9.12 -17.10 -16.54
N GLU A 40 8.27 -16.58 -17.42
CA GLU A 40 8.62 -16.19 -18.78
C GLU A 40 9.67 -15.08 -18.81
N LEU A 41 9.48 -14.06 -17.96
CA LEU A 41 10.45 -12.96 -17.79
C LEU A 41 11.82 -13.48 -17.34
N ASP A 42 11.85 -14.39 -16.37
CA ASP A 42 13.09 -15.02 -15.91
C ASP A 42 13.73 -15.91 -16.98
N ASN A 43 12.93 -16.63 -17.77
CA ASN A 43 13.44 -17.40 -18.89
C ASN A 43 14.15 -16.50 -19.91
N ILE A 44 13.54 -15.39 -20.30
CA ILE A 44 14.18 -14.41 -21.22
C ILE A 44 15.49 -13.89 -20.60
N GLY A 45 15.47 -13.53 -19.29
CA GLY A 45 16.64 -13.02 -18.58
C GLY A 45 17.81 -14.01 -18.54
N ASN A 46 17.51 -15.31 -18.39
CA ASN A 46 18.51 -16.35 -18.22
C ASN A 46 18.96 -17.00 -19.53
N THR A 47 18.14 -16.98 -20.58
CA THR A 47 18.44 -17.66 -21.85
C THR A 47 18.96 -16.73 -22.95
N THR A 48 18.73 -15.43 -22.82
CA THR A 48 19.22 -14.46 -23.79
C THR A 48 20.75 -14.43 -23.79
N SER A 49 21.34 -14.88 -24.87
CA SER A 49 22.79 -14.97 -25.01
C SER A 49 23.25 -14.49 -26.39
N PHE A 50 24.47 -14.02 -26.45
CA PHE A 50 25.17 -13.70 -27.68
C PHE A 50 26.56 -14.34 -27.63
N ASN A 51 26.89 -15.09 -28.66
CA ASN A 51 28.18 -15.79 -28.79
C ASN A 51 28.55 -16.63 -27.54
N GLY A 52 27.55 -17.36 -26.96
CA GLY A 52 27.72 -18.18 -25.78
C GLY A 52 27.79 -17.42 -24.45
N GLN A 53 27.69 -16.10 -24.46
CA GLN A 53 27.67 -15.26 -23.23
C GLN A 53 26.25 -14.80 -22.94
N GLN A 54 25.78 -15.05 -21.71
CA GLN A 54 24.49 -14.54 -21.25
C GLN A 54 24.56 -13.04 -21.03
N LEU A 55 23.55 -12.31 -21.53
CA LEU A 55 23.55 -10.86 -21.54
C LEU A 55 22.73 -10.25 -20.41
N LEU A 56 21.63 -10.89 -19.99
CA LEU A 56 20.60 -10.29 -19.15
C LEU A 56 20.53 -10.84 -17.71
N ASN A 57 21.39 -11.76 -17.33
CA ASN A 57 21.42 -12.35 -15.99
C ASN A 57 22.44 -11.67 -15.04
N GLY A 58 23.08 -10.56 -15.46
CA GLY A 58 24.03 -9.81 -14.67
C GLY A 58 25.49 -10.31 -14.77
N THR A 59 25.75 -11.39 -15.51
CA THR A 59 27.14 -11.87 -15.72
C THR A 59 27.89 -11.07 -16.78
N PHE A 60 27.17 -10.31 -17.59
CA PHE A 60 27.78 -9.41 -18.58
C PHE A 60 28.17 -8.08 -17.93
N SER A 61 29.25 -8.11 -17.15
CA SER A 61 29.75 -6.95 -16.42
C SER A 61 31.24 -6.73 -16.69
N ASN A 62 31.63 -5.48 -16.87
CA ASN A 62 33.00 -5.05 -17.12
C ASN A 62 33.71 -5.79 -18.28
N LYS A 63 32.95 -6.12 -19.33
CA LYS A 63 33.51 -6.73 -20.54
C LYS A 63 34.28 -5.69 -21.32
N GLU A 64 35.53 -5.99 -21.63
CA GLU A 64 36.43 -5.10 -22.38
C GLU A 64 36.36 -5.43 -23.86
N PHE A 65 36.13 -4.41 -24.68
CA PHE A 65 36.18 -4.50 -26.13
C PHE A 65 37.30 -3.63 -26.66
N GLN A 66 38.19 -4.23 -27.42
CA GLN A 66 39.27 -3.50 -28.11
C GLN A 66 38.66 -2.64 -29.22
N ILE A 67 38.83 -1.34 -29.16
CA ILE A 67 38.28 -0.36 -30.13
C ILE A 67 39.32 0.32 -30.99
N GLY A 68 40.58 0.14 -30.70
CA GLY A 68 41.70 0.77 -31.40
C GLY A 68 42.82 -0.20 -31.80
N ALA A 69 43.70 0.26 -32.66
CA ALA A 69 44.82 -0.53 -33.18
C ALA A 69 45.97 -0.74 -32.17
N TYR A 70 46.01 0.05 -31.10
CA TYR A 70 47.05 -0.02 -30.09
C TYR A 70 46.57 -0.79 -28.84
N SER A 71 47.51 -1.45 -28.17
CA SER A 71 47.29 -2.19 -26.92
C SER A 71 46.59 -1.30 -25.87
N ASN A 72 45.62 -1.85 -25.13
CA ASN A 72 44.81 -1.15 -24.11
C ASN A 72 43.85 -0.03 -24.58
N GLN A 73 43.56 0.07 -25.86
CA GLN A 73 42.48 0.92 -26.35
C GLN A 73 41.14 0.18 -26.24
N THR A 74 40.64 -0.01 -25.03
CA THR A 74 39.43 -0.77 -24.75
C THR A 74 38.33 0.12 -24.23
N VAL A 75 37.07 -0.24 -24.55
CA VAL A 75 35.87 0.26 -23.90
C VAL A 75 35.26 -0.84 -23.03
N LYS A 76 34.83 -0.48 -21.84
CA LYS A 76 34.14 -1.41 -20.94
C LYS A 76 32.63 -1.28 -21.12
N ALA A 77 31.95 -2.42 -21.27
CA ALA A 77 30.51 -2.50 -21.31
C ALA A 77 29.97 -3.40 -20.21
N SER A 78 28.82 -3.02 -19.66
CA SER A 78 28.09 -3.81 -18.67
C SER A 78 26.60 -3.73 -18.98
N ILE A 79 25.90 -4.85 -18.84
CA ILE A 79 24.44 -4.92 -18.94
C ILE A 79 23.92 -5.37 -17.58
N GLY A 80 22.99 -4.62 -17.02
CA GLY A 80 22.35 -4.95 -15.74
C GLY A 80 21.51 -6.23 -15.84
N ALA A 81 21.31 -6.90 -14.72
CA ALA A 81 20.43 -8.06 -14.67
C ALA A 81 18.96 -7.64 -14.81
N THR A 82 18.21 -8.41 -15.60
CA THR A 82 16.77 -8.19 -15.85
C THR A 82 15.89 -9.32 -15.31
N THR A 83 16.44 -10.20 -14.47
CA THR A 83 15.71 -11.27 -13.80
C THR A 83 14.82 -10.75 -12.68
N SER A 84 13.75 -11.44 -12.35
CA SER A 84 12.72 -11.00 -11.39
C SER A 84 13.25 -10.71 -9.99
N ASP A 85 14.38 -11.27 -9.60
CA ASP A 85 15.06 -11.02 -8.32
C ASP A 85 15.91 -9.73 -8.31
N LYS A 86 16.16 -9.14 -9.46
CA LYS A 86 17.01 -7.94 -9.63
C LYS A 86 16.25 -6.70 -10.07
N ILE A 87 15.05 -6.88 -10.58
CA ILE A 87 14.20 -5.77 -11.03
C ILE A 87 13.01 -5.57 -10.09
N GLY A 88 12.35 -4.41 -10.18
CA GLY A 88 11.20 -4.09 -9.35
C GLY A 88 11.53 -3.83 -7.90
N LEU A 89 12.78 -3.48 -7.60
CA LEU A 89 13.22 -3.16 -6.25
C LEU A 89 12.44 -1.96 -5.74
N THR A 90 11.60 -2.19 -4.73
CA THR A 90 10.79 -1.18 -4.06
C THR A 90 11.00 -1.26 -2.56
N ARG A 91 10.83 -0.12 -1.88
CA ARG A 91 10.93 -0.02 -0.44
C ARG A 91 9.59 0.35 0.14
N PHE A 92 9.07 -0.44 1.08
CA PHE A 92 7.79 -0.23 1.72
C PHE A 92 7.94 0.12 3.20
N GLU A 93 7.12 1.03 3.67
CA GLU A 93 6.91 1.28 5.09
C GLU A 93 5.48 1.71 5.35
N SER A 94 4.82 1.11 6.36
CA SER A 94 3.51 1.52 6.84
C SER A 94 3.60 2.09 8.25
N SER A 95 2.88 3.17 8.50
CA SER A 95 2.82 3.76 9.82
C SER A 95 2.08 2.87 10.81
N LYS A 96 2.34 3.06 12.10
CA LYS A 96 1.44 2.61 13.17
C LYS A 96 0.11 3.35 13.05
N LEU A 97 -0.91 2.89 13.74
CA LEU A 97 -2.18 3.61 13.83
C LEU A 97 -1.95 5.00 14.43
N LEU A 98 -2.43 6.02 13.75
CA LEU A 98 -2.41 7.39 14.25
C LEU A 98 -3.55 7.57 15.24
N THR A 99 -3.26 8.20 16.39
CA THR A 99 -4.21 8.31 17.50
C THR A 99 -4.61 9.75 17.81
N LYS A 100 -3.95 10.74 17.23
CA LYS A 100 -4.24 12.17 17.47
C LYS A 100 -4.53 12.89 16.17
N MET A 101 -5.60 13.68 16.19
CA MET A 101 -5.97 14.61 15.12
C MET A 101 -5.19 15.91 15.35
N ASP A 102 -4.44 16.35 14.34
CA ASP A 102 -3.63 17.58 14.42
C ASP A 102 -3.15 18.00 13.03
N VAL A 103 -2.46 19.11 12.95
CA VAL A 103 -1.74 19.51 11.73
C VAL A 103 -0.44 18.72 11.64
N VAL A 104 -0.26 18.05 10.54
CA VAL A 104 0.90 17.19 10.28
C VAL A 104 1.73 17.76 9.15
N SER A 105 3.02 17.90 9.34
CA SER A 105 3.98 18.18 8.30
C SER A 105 5.07 17.10 8.26
N LEU A 106 5.64 16.89 7.08
CA LEU A 106 6.65 15.87 6.82
C LEU A 106 7.74 16.44 5.93
N THR A 107 8.98 16.07 6.17
CA THR A 107 10.12 16.36 5.29
C THR A 107 10.84 15.07 4.98
N PHE A 108 10.95 14.73 3.71
CA PHE A 108 11.81 13.64 3.25
C PHE A 108 13.24 14.12 3.18
N LEU A 109 14.15 13.32 3.74
CA LEU A 109 15.57 13.66 3.87
C LEU A 109 16.39 12.93 2.82
N ASN A 110 17.40 13.62 2.30
CA ASN A 110 18.40 13.03 1.38
C ASN A 110 17.75 12.27 0.20
N VAL A 111 16.76 12.88 -0.42
CA VAL A 111 15.93 12.23 -1.45
C VAL A 111 16.78 11.76 -2.64
N ASP A 112 17.72 12.59 -3.06
CA ASP A 112 18.69 12.37 -4.14
C ASP A 112 20.12 12.12 -3.62
N GLY A 113 20.26 11.96 -2.31
CA GLY A 113 21.55 11.86 -1.63
C GLY A 113 22.01 13.16 -0.96
N VAL A 114 21.42 14.29 -1.30
CA VAL A 114 21.80 15.63 -0.79
C VAL A 114 20.59 16.44 -0.32
N ASN A 115 19.54 16.51 -1.13
CA ASN A 115 18.43 17.44 -0.92
C ASN A 115 17.33 16.88 -0.03
N ASN A 116 16.70 17.78 0.72
CA ASN A 116 15.51 17.49 1.50
C ASN A 116 14.28 18.08 0.79
N VAL A 117 13.16 17.34 0.80
CA VAL A 117 11.90 17.79 0.21
C VAL A 117 10.84 17.89 1.30
N LYS A 118 10.35 19.13 1.55
CA LYS A 118 9.27 19.39 2.49
C LYS A 118 7.93 19.13 1.82
N VAL A 119 7.08 18.35 2.48
CA VAL A 119 5.70 18.10 2.07
C VAL A 119 4.81 19.17 2.65
N ALA A 120 3.81 19.64 1.89
CA ALA A 120 2.82 20.58 2.39
C ALA A 120 2.08 20.00 3.61
N ALA A 121 1.87 20.83 4.63
CA ALA A 121 1.17 20.41 5.82
C ALA A 121 -0.29 20.02 5.52
N ALA A 122 -0.79 19.02 6.23
CA ALA A 122 -2.17 18.59 6.16
C ALA A 122 -2.80 18.58 7.54
N THR A 123 -4.05 19.01 7.63
CA THR A 123 -4.84 18.92 8.86
C THR A 123 -5.50 17.53 8.91
N VAL A 124 -5.13 16.73 9.89
CA VAL A 124 -5.75 15.42 10.13
C VAL A 124 -6.94 15.60 11.06
N SER A 125 -8.15 15.49 10.51
CA SER A 125 -9.40 15.63 11.26
C SER A 125 -10.55 14.88 10.57
N THR A 126 -11.75 14.98 11.13
CA THR A 126 -12.99 14.40 10.57
C THR A 126 -13.65 15.23 9.47
N GLY A 127 -13.11 16.42 9.18
CA GLY A 127 -13.68 17.36 8.19
C GLY A 127 -13.41 16.94 6.75
N LEU A 128 -14.27 17.39 5.84
CA LEU A 128 -14.11 17.16 4.40
C LEU A 128 -12.80 17.78 3.88
N GLY A 129 -12.08 17.05 3.03
CA GLY A 129 -10.79 17.45 2.49
C GLY A 129 -9.65 17.47 3.54
N LYS A 130 -9.90 16.93 4.72
CA LYS A 130 -8.95 16.83 5.82
C LYS A 130 -8.74 15.34 6.16
N GLY A 131 -7.66 15.05 6.88
CA GLY A 131 -7.37 13.67 7.26
C GLY A 131 -6.07 13.17 6.65
N ILE A 132 -5.80 11.88 6.83
CA ILE A 132 -4.56 11.28 6.34
C ILE A 132 -4.54 11.17 4.82
N GLY A 133 -5.71 11.16 4.16
CA GLY A 133 -5.83 11.20 2.71
C GLY A 133 -5.24 12.48 2.12
N ALA A 134 -5.52 13.64 2.71
CA ALA A 134 -4.94 14.91 2.28
C ALA A 134 -3.40 14.93 2.43
N LEU A 135 -2.86 14.27 3.47
CA LEU A 135 -1.41 14.12 3.61
C LEU A 135 -0.83 13.22 2.51
N ALA A 136 -1.50 12.10 2.20
CA ALA A 136 -1.08 11.21 1.12
C ALA A 136 -1.08 11.93 -0.24
N GLU A 137 -2.10 12.74 -0.52
CA GLU A 137 -2.13 13.58 -1.73
C GLU A 137 -0.97 14.57 -1.78
N ASN A 138 -0.66 15.24 -0.67
CA ASN A 138 0.45 16.18 -0.60
C ASN A 138 1.80 15.49 -0.82
N ILE A 139 1.97 14.25 -0.35
CA ILE A 139 3.16 13.44 -0.63
C ILE A 139 3.21 13.10 -2.12
N ASN A 140 2.10 12.69 -2.70
CA ASN A 140 2.03 12.30 -4.10
C ASN A 140 2.29 13.48 -5.07
N LYS A 141 1.95 14.71 -4.68
CA LYS A 141 2.30 15.92 -5.45
C LYS A 141 3.81 16.15 -5.58
N VAL A 142 4.61 15.60 -4.70
CA VAL A 142 6.08 15.70 -4.75
C VAL A 142 6.75 14.38 -5.11
N SER A 143 5.99 13.39 -5.55
CA SER A 143 6.47 12.04 -5.86
C SER A 143 7.53 12.01 -6.97
N ASP A 144 7.40 12.87 -7.97
CA ASP A 144 8.37 12.97 -9.08
C ASP A 144 9.77 13.38 -8.58
N LYS A 145 9.83 14.19 -7.51
CA LYS A 145 11.09 14.66 -6.90
C LYS A 145 11.63 13.66 -5.89
N THR A 146 10.73 12.95 -5.21
CA THR A 146 11.11 12.11 -4.07
C THR A 146 11.24 10.63 -4.43
N GLY A 147 10.59 10.20 -5.52
CA GLY A 147 10.41 8.79 -5.84
C GLY A 147 9.51 8.05 -4.83
N ILE A 148 8.84 8.80 -3.92
CA ILE A 148 8.01 8.23 -2.85
C ILE A 148 6.55 8.51 -3.16
N ARG A 149 5.73 7.46 -3.09
CA ARG A 149 4.28 7.53 -3.17
C ARG A 149 3.66 7.16 -1.83
N ALA A 150 2.49 7.71 -1.58
CA ALA A 150 1.73 7.45 -0.37
C ALA A 150 0.32 6.95 -0.71
N THR A 151 -0.13 5.97 0.04
CA THR A 151 -1.52 5.54 0.12
C THR A 151 -1.96 5.54 1.57
N TYR A 152 -3.25 5.52 1.82
CA TYR A 152 -3.79 5.49 3.17
C TYR A 152 -4.80 4.37 3.33
N ASP A 153 -4.99 3.95 4.57
CA ASP A 153 -6.01 3.01 4.95
C ASP A 153 -6.70 3.49 6.24
N VAL A 154 -7.95 3.87 6.10
CA VAL A 154 -8.82 4.29 7.20
C VAL A 154 -9.99 3.32 7.29
N THR A 155 -9.68 2.06 7.58
CA THR A 155 -10.66 1.00 7.80
C THR A 155 -10.57 0.53 9.24
N ARG A 156 -11.69 0.48 9.95
CA ARG A 156 -11.80 -0.01 11.32
C ARG A 156 -12.75 -1.18 11.40
N ILE A 157 -12.22 -2.33 11.81
CA ILE A 157 -13.05 -3.49 12.19
C ILE A 157 -13.31 -3.37 13.68
N MET A 158 -14.57 -3.43 14.08
CA MET A 158 -14.97 -3.34 15.49
C MET A 158 -14.53 -4.57 16.26
N SER A 159 -14.31 -4.40 17.57
CA SER A 159 -13.69 -5.44 18.41
C SER A 159 -14.59 -6.64 18.64
N LYS A 160 -15.90 -6.46 18.54
CA LYS A 160 -16.90 -7.52 18.75
C LYS A 160 -17.94 -7.52 17.65
N ALA A 161 -18.67 -8.64 17.51
CA ALA A 161 -19.85 -8.72 16.67
C ALA A 161 -20.91 -7.73 17.17
N VAL A 162 -21.77 -7.26 16.27
CA VAL A 162 -22.85 -6.35 16.61
C VAL A 162 -23.84 -7.07 17.54
N GLU A 163 -24.05 -6.51 18.73
CA GLU A 163 -24.97 -7.04 19.72
C GLU A 163 -26.33 -6.32 19.66
N LYS A 164 -27.38 -7.03 20.06
CA LYS A 164 -28.71 -6.46 20.15
C LYS A 164 -28.79 -5.44 21.28
N ALA A 165 -28.95 -4.18 20.99
CA ALA A 165 -29.24 -3.10 21.93
C ALA A 165 -29.67 -1.82 21.20
N SER A 166 -30.16 -0.83 21.97
CA SER A 166 -30.45 0.51 21.44
C SER A 166 -29.27 1.45 21.68
N ILE A 167 -28.91 2.21 20.65
CA ILE A 167 -27.95 3.32 20.73
C ILE A 167 -28.75 4.61 20.80
N GLN A 168 -28.45 5.47 21.77
CA GLN A 168 -29.10 6.79 21.89
C GLN A 168 -28.17 7.88 21.37
N SER A 169 -28.73 8.83 20.63
CA SER A 169 -28.04 10.02 20.11
C SER A 169 -26.78 9.64 19.31
N PHE A 170 -26.88 8.61 18.46
CA PHE A 170 -25.75 8.18 17.65
C PHE A 170 -25.33 9.25 16.64
N ALA A 171 -24.04 9.50 16.55
CA ALA A 171 -23.45 10.44 15.61
C ALA A 171 -22.08 9.94 15.13
N ILE A 172 -21.76 10.24 13.87
CA ILE A 172 -20.45 9.98 13.26
C ILE A 172 -19.94 11.30 12.67
N ASN A 173 -18.70 11.66 12.98
CA ASN A 173 -18.05 12.90 12.51
C ASN A 173 -18.90 14.17 12.78
N GLY A 174 -19.64 14.17 13.87
CA GLY A 174 -20.54 15.29 14.23
C GLY A 174 -21.90 15.29 13.53
N VAL A 175 -22.11 14.41 12.55
CA VAL A 175 -23.41 14.25 11.89
C VAL A 175 -24.32 13.35 12.74
N LYS A 176 -25.44 13.89 13.18
CA LYS A 176 -26.42 13.15 13.99
C LYS A 176 -27.18 12.14 13.13
N ILE A 177 -27.18 10.90 13.58
CA ILE A 177 -27.94 9.79 12.99
C ILE A 177 -29.24 9.58 13.77
N GLY A 178 -29.18 9.74 15.10
CA GLY A 178 -30.33 9.60 16.01
C GLY A 178 -30.29 8.32 16.82
N ASP A 179 -31.45 7.93 17.33
CA ASP A 179 -31.58 6.71 18.12
C ASP A 179 -31.78 5.51 17.19
N LEU A 180 -31.13 4.40 17.48
CA LEU A 180 -31.18 3.19 16.69
C LEU A 180 -31.42 1.95 17.55
N ASP A 181 -32.37 1.12 17.14
CA ASP A 181 -32.57 -0.22 17.69
C ASP A 181 -31.91 -1.25 16.78
N VAL A 182 -30.83 -1.82 17.28
CA VAL A 182 -29.98 -2.72 16.53
C VAL A 182 -30.23 -4.16 16.96
N GLN A 183 -30.35 -5.07 16.00
CA GLN A 183 -30.42 -6.51 16.25
C GLN A 183 -29.02 -7.13 16.23
N ALA A 184 -28.87 -8.34 16.78
CA ALA A 184 -27.63 -9.07 16.74
C ALA A 184 -27.14 -9.22 15.28
N ASN A 185 -25.82 -9.03 15.06
CA ASN A 185 -25.16 -9.02 13.74
C ASN A 185 -25.80 -8.04 12.74
N ASP A 186 -26.50 -7.00 13.25
CA ASP A 186 -27.27 -6.05 12.45
C ASP A 186 -28.24 -6.74 11.46
N ALA A 187 -28.91 -7.82 11.90
CA ALA A 187 -29.76 -8.64 11.05
C ALA A 187 -30.95 -7.86 10.43
N ASN A 188 -31.35 -6.74 11.03
CA ASN A 188 -32.35 -5.81 10.48
C ASN A 188 -31.72 -4.72 9.58
N GLY A 189 -30.41 -4.67 9.44
CA GLY A 189 -29.69 -3.65 8.67
C GLY A 189 -29.80 -2.23 9.22
N ALA A 190 -30.33 -2.05 10.43
CA ALA A 190 -30.64 -0.73 10.98
C ALA A 190 -29.38 0.14 11.13
N LEU A 191 -28.29 -0.44 11.62
CA LEU A 191 -27.05 0.26 11.87
C LEU A 191 -26.32 0.60 10.56
N VAL A 192 -26.12 -0.39 9.70
CA VAL A 192 -25.42 -0.21 8.41
C VAL A 192 -26.17 0.77 7.51
N ASN A 193 -27.49 0.62 7.38
CA ASN A 193 -28.28 1.53 6.54
C ASN A 193 -28.31 2.95 7.10
N ALA A 194 -28.38 3.13 8.42
CA ALA A 194 -28.35 4.44 9.04
C ALA A 194 -27.02 5.19 8.80
N ILE A 195 -25.90 4.48 8.91
CA ILE A 195 -24.55 5.04 8.63
C ILE A 195 -24.42 5.36 7.15
N ASN A 196 -24.76 4.42 6.25
CA ASN A 196 -24.60 4.59 4.82
C ASN A 196 -25.51 5.66 4.22
N ARG A 197 -26.65 5.97 4.86
CA ARG A 197 -27.52 7.09 4.48
C ARG A 197 -26.83 8.45 4.58
N VAL A 198 -25.91 8.61 5.52
CA VAL A 198 -25.18 9.86 5.75
C VAL A 198 -23.71 9.79 5.30
N LYS A 199 -23.34 8.78 4.51
CA LYS A 199 -21.95 8.55 4.09
C LYS A 199 -21.32 9.72 3.35
N ASP A 200 -22.10 10.42 2.52
CA ASP A 200 -21.59 11.56 1.75
C ASP A 200 -21.22 12.75 2.65
N GLN A 201 -21.92 12.90 3.79
CA GLN A 201 -21.62 13.93 4.79
C GLN A 201 -20.47 13.48 5.72
N THR A 202 -20.52 12.24 6.18
CA THR A 202 -19.56 11.70 7.16
C THR A 202 -18.26 11.22 6.54
N GLY A 203 -18.28 10.83 5.25
CA GLY A 203 -17.21 10.14 4.55
C GLY A 203 -16.99 8.69 5.02
N VAL A 204 -17.92 8.13 5.78
CA VAL A 204 -17.79 6.80 6.38
C VAL A 204 -18.82 5.87 5.80
N GLU A 205 -18.37 4.74 5.28
CA GLU A 205 -19.20 3.61 4.86
C GLU A 205 -19.13 2.49 5.89
N ALA A 206 -20.24 1.79 6.06
CA ALA A 206 -20.38 0.66 6.97
C ALA A 206 -20.75 -0.63 6.22
N SER A 207 -20.22 -1.74 6.70
CA SER A 207 -20.59 -3.11 6.30
C SER A 207 -20.45 -4.05 7.49
N ILE A 208 -21.02 -5.25 7.37
CA ILE A 208 -20.83 -6.33 8.35
C ILE A 208 -20.00 -7.42 7.70
N ASN A 209 -18.98 -7.90 8.42
CA ASN A 209 -18.16 -9.01 7.95
C ASN A 209 -18.80 -10.37 8.33
N THR A 210 -18.20 -11.47 7.87
CA THR A 210 -18.65 -12.84 8.13
C THR A 210 -18.67 -13.21 9.62
N GLU A 211 -17.93 -12.48 10.46
CA GLU A 211 -17.91 -12.66 11.92
C GLU A 211 -19.00 -11.82 12.63
N GLY A 212 -19.88 -11.17 11.91
CA GLY A 212 -20.90 -10.26 12.46
C GLY A 212 -20.34 -8.95 13.02
N LYS A 213 -19.06 -8.63 12.77
CA LYS A 213 -18.42 -7.39 13.21
C LYS A 213 -18.66 -6.29 12.20
N MET A 214 -18.91 -5.09 12.69
CA MET A 214 -19.00 -3.92 11.83
C MET A 214 -17.62 -3.48 11.34
N VAL A 215 -17.56 -3.24 10.03
CA VAL A 215 -16.40 -2.67 9.33
C VAL A 215 -16.78 -1.27 8.87
N LEU A 216 -15.99 -0.28 9.27
CA LEU A 216 -16.15 1.11 8.87
C LEU A 216 -14.95 1.54 8.04
N THR A 217 -15.21 2.15 6.89
CA THR A 217 -14.18 2.61 5.96
C THR A 217 -14.41 4.08 5.60
N SER A 218 -13.36 4.88 5.67
CA SER A 218 -13.34 6.24 5.13
C SER A 218 -12.60 6.25 3.79
N ARG A 219 -13.34 6.51 2.71
CA ARG A 219 -12.78 6.47 1.34
C ARG A 219 -11.96 7.70 0.99
N ASP A 220 -12.26 8.83 1.59
CA ASP A 220 -11.53 10.10 1.38
C ASP A 220 -10.40 10.32 2.40
N GLY A 221 -10.16 9.35 3.28
CA GLY A 221 -9.07 9.38 4.24
C GLY A 221 -9.25 10.33 5.41
N ARG A 222 -10.47 10.88 5.63
CA ARG A 222 -10.75 11.64 6.84
C ARG A 222 -10.80 10.72 8.06
N ALA A 223 -10.52 11.26 9.23
CA ALA A 223 -10.66 10.52 10.48
C ALA A 223 -12.12 10.20 10.78
N MET A 224 -12.34 9.17 11.58
CA MET A 224 -13.67 8.80 12.08
C MET A 224 -13.75 9.12 13.56
N SER A 225 -14.85 9.74 13.99
CA SER A 225 -15.21 9.97 15.38
C SER A 225 -16.62 9.51 15.64
N PHE A 226 -16.83 8.81 16.74
CA PHE A 226 -18.10 8.21 17.11
C PHE A 226 -18.59 8.84 18.40
N ALA A 227 -19.89 9.14 18.46
CA ALA A 227 -20.58 9.55 19.67
C ALA A 227 -21.92 8.83 19.80
N GLY A 228 -22.31 8.47 21.01
CA GLY A 228 -23.56 7.79 21.28
C GLY A 228 -23.54 7.06 22.60
N LYS A 229 -24.64 7.12 23.32
CA LYS A 229 -24.80 6.36 24.56
C LYS A 229 -25.03 4.89 24.21
N ASP A 230 -24.38 4.00 24.94
CA ASP A 230 -24.45 2.54 24.77
C ASP A 230 -23.84 1.99 23.45
N ILE A 231 -23.09 2.83 22.71
CA ILE A 231 -22.39 2.42 21.48
C ILE A 231 -21.34 1.31 21.75
N ASP A 232 -20.72 1.33 22.94
CA ASP A 232 -19.78 0.31 23.39
C ASP A 232 -20.43 -1.06 23.56
N LYS A 233 -21.70 -1.09 23.99
CA LYS A 233 -22.46 -2.33 24.12
C LYS A 233 -22.78 -2.94 22.77
N VAL A 234 -23.09 -2.12 21.75
CA VAL A 234 -23.49 -2.59 20.42
C VAL A 234 -22.30 -3.02 19.58
N ILE A 235 -21.29 -2.17 19.45
CA ILE A 235 -20.17 -2.39 18.52
C ILE A 235 -18.79 -2.42 19.19
N GLY A 236 -18.71 -2.23 20.49
CA GLY A 236 -17.44 -2.17 21.22
C GLY A 236 -16.62 -0.91 20.95
N ALA A 237 -17.21 0.15 20.40
CA ALA A 237 -16.57 1.45 20.30
C ALA A 237 -16.81 2.27 21.55
N LYS A 238 -15.79 2.97 22.03
CA LYS A 238 -15.96 3.92 23.15
C LYS A 238 -16.60 5.20 22.63
N ASP A 239 -17.51 5.78 23.42
CA ASP A 239 -18.03 7.12 23.15
C ASP A 239 -16.89 8.13 22.97
N LYS A 240 -17.04 9.05 22.03
CA LYS A 240 -16.03 10.05 21.63
C LYS A 240 -14.66 9.48 21.22
N SER A 241 -14.61 8.21 20.83
CA SER A 241 -13.39 7.63 20.29
C SER A 241 -13.12 8.11 18.87
N GLY A 242 -11.86 8.44 18.58
CA GLY A 242 -11.39 8.78 17.25
C GLY A 242 -10.55 7.66 16.62
N PHE A 243 -10.60 7.56 15.30
CA PHE A 243 -9.79 6.65 14.51
C PHE A 243 -9.27 7.38 13.27
N ILE A 244 -7.97 7.37 13.03
CA ILE A 244 -7.35 8.12 11.93
C ILE A 244 -6.91 7.20 10.79
N GLY A 245 -6.50 5.98 11.13
CA GLY A 245 -5.97 5.04 10.15
C GLY A 245 -4.45 5.05 10.06
N ARG A 246 -3.94 4.64 8.91
CA ARG A 246 -2.50 4.46 8.62
C ARG A 246 -2.14 5.13 7.31
N LEU A 247 -0.89 5.56 7.23
CA LEU A 247 -0.24 6.00 6.00
C LEU A 247 0.72 4.88 5.55
N ASN A 248 0.68 4.54 4.27
CA ASN A 248 1.59 3.58 3.68
C ASN A 248 2.44 4.31 2.64
N LEU A 249 3.75 4.11 2.72
CA LEU A 249 4.73 4.71 1.82
C LEU A 249 5.38 3.61 0.98
N VAL A 250 5.61 3.93 -0.26
CA VAL A 250 6.41 3.11 -1.19
C VAL A 250 7.43 4.00 -1.90
N ARG A 251 8.67 3.54 -1.95
CA ARG A 251 9.73 4.19 -2.73
C ARG A 251 10.12 3.26 -3.88
N LEU A 252 9.97 3.78 -5.11
CA LEU A 252 10.08 2.99 -6.34
C LEU A 252 11.52 2.68 -6.76
N ASP A 253 12.50 3.34 -6.17
CA ASP A 253 13.93 3.11 -6.45
C ASP A 253 14.62 2.18 -5.43
N GLY A 254 13.85 1.62 -4.50
CA GLY A 254 14.32 0.68 -3.48
C GLY A 254 15.20 1.26 -2.38
N ARG A 255 15.53 2.57 -2.44
CA ARG A 255 16.34 3.24 -1.41
C ARG A 255 15.54 3.46 -0.14
N ASP A 256 16.23 3.63 0.99
CA ASP A 256 15.61 3.92 2.28
C ASP A 256 14.76 5.19 2.25
N ILE A 257 13.61 5.12 2.92
CA ILE A 257 12.73 6.26 3.15
C ILE A 257 13.17 6.94 4.44
N LYS A 258 13.89 8.06 4.32
CA LYS A 258 14.32 8.86 5.46
C LYS A 258 13.40 10.06 5.62
N MET A 259 12.83 10.26 6.80
CA MET A 259 11.88 11.34 7.03
C MET A 259 12.04 11.98 8.39
N LYS A 260 11.67 13.25 8.46
CA LYS A 260 11.52 14.03 9.69
C LYS A 260 10.12 14.61 9.74
N GLY A 261 9.40 14.35 10.80
CA GLY A 261 8.10 14.96 11.05
C GLY A 261 8.22 16.32 11.69
N GLY A 262 7.25 17.20 11.40
CA GLY A 262 7.05 18.49 12.06
C GLY A 262 5.56 18.65 12.39
N GLY A 263 5.24 19.44 13.43
CA GLY A 263 3.88 19.65 13.93
C GLY A 263 3.58 18.87 15.21
N GLY A 264 2.41 19.10 15.79
CA GLY A 264 2.02 18.54 17.09
C GLY A 264 1.80 17.03 17.12
N THR A 265 1.43 16.44 15.97
CA THR A 265 1.37 14.99 15.83
C THR A 265 2.73 14.48 15.38
N LYS A 266 3.35 13.68 16.23
CA LYS A 266 4.64 13.07 15.94
C LYS A 266 4.45 11.94 14.89
N LEU A 267 4.19 12.32 13.64
CA LEU A 267 4.07 11.34 12.55
C LEU A 267 5.37 10.56 12.37
N SER A 268 6.52 11.20 12.62
CA SER A 268 7.82 10.54 12.62
C SER A 268 7.92 9.41 13.67
N VAL A 269 7.13 9.46 14.74
CA VAL A 269 7.05 8.36 15.73
C VAL A 269 6.15 7.23 15.25
N ALA A 270 5.24 7.50 14.31
CA ALA A 270 4.41 6.46 13.70
C ALA A 270 5.19 5.62 12.69
N PHE A 271 6.29 6.17 12.15
CA PHE A 271 7.24 5.46 11.31
C PHE A 271 8.51 5.14 12.12
N SER A 272 9.23 4.13 11.70
CA SER A 272 10.52 3.81 12.30
C SER A 272 11.57 4.81 11.81
N SER A 273 12.12 5.63 12.71
CA SER A 273 13.12 6.63 12.36
C SER A 273 14.45 6.03 11.91
N ASP A 274 14.70 4.78 12.27
CA ASP A 274 15.92 4.03 11.95
C ASP A 274 15.79 3.10 10.73
N GLY A 275 14.64 3.12 10.06
CA GLY A 275 14.36 2.25 8.92
C GLY A 275 14.11 0.78 9.28
N GLY A 276 14.05 0.43 10.56
CA GLY A 276 13.91 -0.96 11.00
C GLY A 276 12.57 -1.62 10.64
N ALA A 277 11.53 -0.83 10.37
CA ALA A 277 10.24 -1.30 9.91
C ALA A 277 10.10 -1.32 8.37
N GLN A 278 11.12 -0.81 7.65
CA GLN A 278 11.11 -0.81 6.20
C GLN A 278 11.53 -2.16 5.65
N GLN A 279 10.88 -2.58 4.58
CA GLN A 279 11.22 -3.81 3.86
C GLN A 279 11.41 -3.52 2.38
N SER A 280 12.43 -4.12 1.79
CA SER A 280 12.64 -4.10 0.34
C SER A 280 12.01 -5.33 -0.29
N VAL A 281 11.44 -5.13 -1.45
CA VAL A 281 10.76 -6.15 -2.25
C VAL A 281 11.32 -6.12 -3.65
N ALA A 282 11.54 -7.28 -4.25
CA ALA A 282 11.79 -7.46 -5.67
C ALA A 282 10.56 -8.06 -6.35
N MET A 283 10.53 -8.04 -7.69
CA MET A 283 9.43 -8.65 -8.44
C MET A 283 9.19 -10.11 -8.07
N ARG A 284 10.24 -10.87 -7.78
CA ARG A 284 10.18 -12.27 -7.38
C ARG A 284 9.39 -12.51 -6.08
N ASP A 285 9.41 -11.58 -5.14
CA ASP A 285 8.83 -11.76 -3.81
C ASP A 285 7.29 -11.80 -3.83
N ILE A 286 6.66 -11.34 -4.92
CA ILE A 286 5.20 -11.39 -5.08
C ILE A 286 4.68 -12.72 -5.63
N ARG A 287 5.53 -13.70 -5.91
CA ARG A 287 5.13 -15.03 -6.44
C ARG A 287 4.40 -15.87 -5.42
N GLY A 288 4.79 -15.78 -4.17
CA GLY A 288 4.34 -16.66 -3.10
C GLY A 288 3.86 -15.94 -1.86
N GLN A 289 3.81 -16.67 -0.77
CA GLN A 289 3.38 -16.14 0.51
C GLN A 289 4.39 -15.11 1.04
N ILE A 290 3.87 -13.94 1.41
CA ILE A 290 4.65 -12.82 1.94
C ILE A 290 4.89 -13.05 3.44
N ASP A 291 6.12 -12.85 3.90
CA ASP A 291 6.43 -12.97 5.32
C ASP A 291 5.74 -11.88 6.16
N LYS A 292 5.67 -12.10 7.48
CA LYS A 292 4.97 -11.17 8.39
C LYS A 292 5.58 -9.77 8.43
N LYS A 293 6.91 -9.64 8.29
CA LYS A 293 7.59 -8.33 8.34
C LYS A 293 7.28 -7.56 7.07
N LEU A 294 7.37 -8.22 5.93
CA LEU A 294 7.05 -7.65 4.64
C LEU A 294 5.56 -7.27 4.56
N ALA A 295 4.66 -8.16 4.96
CA ALA A 295 3.23 -7.88 5.02
C ALA A 295 2.90 -6.65 5.91
N THR A 296 3.62 -6.51 7.03
CA THR A 296 3.50 -5.34 7.90
C THR A 296 3.97 -4.06 7.22
N ALA A 297 5.12 -4.09 6.54
CA ALA A 297 5.66 -2.94 5.82
C ALA A 297 4.77 -2.53 4.63
N MET A 298 4.14 -3.48 3.96
CA MET A 298 3.20 -3.26 2.86
C MET A 298 1.79 -2.83 3.32
N GLY A 299 1.52 -2.80 4.61
CA GLY A 299 0.24 -2.36 5.17
C GLY A 299 -0.83 -3.45 5.35
N PHE A 300 -0.47 -4.73 5.29
CA PHE A 300 -1.39 -5.86 5.49
C PHE A 300 -1.71 -6.17 6.97
N GLN A 301 -1.40 -5.30 7.89
CA GLN A 301 -1.47 -5.57 9.35
C GLN A 301 -2.84 -5.95 9.88
N ARG A 302 -3.91 -5.73 9.13
CA ARG A 302 -5.28 -6.04 9.55
C ARG A 302 -5.75 -7.42 9.15
N MET A 303 -5.07 -8.02 8.21
CA MET A 303 -5.45 -9.29 7.60
C MET A 303 -4.69 -10.44 8.23
N LYS A 304 -4.85 -10.64 9.56
CA LYS A 304 -4.23 -11.78 10.24
C LYS A 304 -4.63 -13.12 9.62
N ALA A 305 -5.86 -13.23 9.13
CA ALA A 305 -6.35 -14.39 8.42
C ALA A 305 -5.67 -14.54 7.05
N ASP A 306 -5.49 -13.42 6.34
CA ASP A 306 -4.89 -13.42 5.00
C ASP A 306 -3.38 -13.65 5.03
N ILE A 307 -2.71 -13.22 6.11
CA ILE A 307 -1.26 -13.44 6.29
C ILE A 307 -0.94 -14.91 6.57
N SER A 308 -1.87 -15.67 7.13
CA SER A 308 -1.72 -17.10 7.42
C SER A 308 -2.17 -18.02 6.29
N SER A 309 -2.79 -17.48 5.25
CA SER A 309 -3.32 -18.20 4.10
C SER A 309 -2.57 -17.86 2.82
N ASN A 310 -2.70 -18.70 1.78
CA ASN A 310 -2.19 -18.41 0.44
C ASN A 310 -2.81 -17.14 -0.19
N GLN A 311 -3.79 -16.52 0.48
CA GLN A 311 -4.44 -15.29 0.05
C GLN A 311 -3.61 -14.02 0.29
N SER A 312 -2.49 -14.10 1.01
CA SER A 312 -1.58 -12.97 1.22
C SER A 312 -0.55 -12.78 0.12
N ALA A 313 -0.52 -13.64 -0.89
CA ALA A 313 0.43 -13.58 -1.99
C ALA A 313 -0.04 -12.62 -3.10
N GLY A 314 0.87 -11.80 -3.61
CA GLY A 314 0.66 -10.99 -4.81
C GLY A 314 -0.67 -10.22 -4.83
N VAL A 315 -1.50 -10.50 -5.84
CA VAL A 315 -2.75 -9.75 -6.12
C VAL A 315 -4.00 -10.30 -5.42
N MET A 316 -3.86 -11.20 -4.47
CA MET A 316 -5.00 -11.81 -3.77
C MET A 316 -5.85 -10.81 -2.97
N THR A 317 -5.30 -9.66 -2.63
CA THR A 317 -5.97 -8.57 -1.94
C THR A 317 -5.85 -7.27 -2.73
N LEU A 318 -6.74 -6.30 -2.47
CA LEU A 318 -6.64 -4.97 -3.06
C LEU A 318 -5.28 -4.32 -2.75
N ARG A 319 -4.83 -4.43 -1.51
CA ARG A 319 -3.53 -3.87 -1.09
C ARG A 319 -2.36 -4.55 -1.81
N GLY A 320 -2.42 -5.88 -1.96
CA GLY A 320 -1.45 -6.64 -2.72
C GLY A 320 -1.43 -6.25 -4.19
N ALA A 321 -2.57 -6.11 -4.82
CA ALA A 321 -2.68 -5.68 -6.21
C ALA A 321 -2.07 -4.29 -6.44
N MET A 322 -2.32 -3.33 -5.54
CA MET A 322 -1.70 -2.00 -5.59
C MET A 322 -0.17 -2.08 -5.45
N ALA A 323 0.33 -2.89 -4.53
CA ALA A 323 1.77 -3.10 -4.35
C ALA A 323 2.42 -3.74 -5.59
N VAL A 324 1.75 -4.72 -6.21
CA VAL A 324 2.23 -5.34 -7.46
C VAL A 324 2.31 -4.34 -8.61
N MET A 325 1.35 -3.41 -8.71
CA MET A 325 1.42 -2.32 -9.70
C MET A 325 2.65 -1.43 -9.49
N ASP A 326 2.95 -1.04 -8.25
CA ASP A 326 4.13 -0.23 -7.91
C ASP A 326 5.44 -0.98 -8.20
N ILE A 327 5.50 -2.28 -7.87
CA ILE A 327 6.66 -3.13 -8.14
C ILE A 327 6.88 -3.31 -9.65
N ALA A 328 5.82 -3.54 -10.42
CA ALA A 328 5.89 -3.66 -11.87
C ALA A 328 6.35 -2.35 -12.53
N GLU A 329 5.87 -1.20 -12.05
CA GLU A 329 6.33 0.11 -12.53
C GLU A 329 7.82 0.34 -12.21
N SER A 330 8.28 -0.02 -11.03
CA SER A 330 9.70 0.03 -10.68
C SER A 330 10.54 -0.88 -11.59
N ALA A 331 10.04 -2.08 -11.91
CA ALA A 331 10.69 -2.99 -12.83
C ALA A 331 10.80 -2.42 -14.25
N GLN A 332 9.72 -1.80 -14.75
CA GLN A 332 9.71 -1.13 -16.05
C GLN A 332 10.77 -0.02 -16.11
N LYS A 333 10.82 0.84 -15.08
CA LYS A 333 11.83 1.90 -15.00
C LYS A 333 13.26 1.36 -14.99
N THR A 334 13.49 0.24 -14.30
CA THR A 334 14.81 -0.42 -14.29
C THR A 334 15.18 -0.95 -15.67
N LEU A 335 14.24 -1.59 -16.37
CA LEU A 335 14.49 -2.09 -17.74
C LEU A 335 14.73 -0.96 -18.75
N ASP A 336 13.98 0.14 -18.64
CA ASP A 336 14.18 1.32 -19.49
C ASP A 336 15.56 1.97 -19.27
N GLN A 337 16.09 1.92 -18.06
CA GLN A 337 17.45 2.41 -17.78
C GLN A 337 18.55 1.49 -18.31
N ILE A 338 18.27 0.19 -18.44
CA ILE A 338 19.22 -0.80 -18.99
C ILE A 338 19.22 -0.76 -20.52
N ARG A 339 18.09 -0.41 -21.13
CA ARG A 339 17.92 -0.28 -22.58
C ARG A 339 18.65 0.92 -23.16
#